data_3946e41a1ccd43980fea93cef7d9d6a7
#
_entry.id   3946e41a1ccd43980fea93cef7d9d6a7
#
_cell.length_a   1.000
_cell.length_b   1.000
_cell.length_c   1.000
_cell.angle_alpha   90.00
_cell.angle_beta   90.00
_cell.angle_gamma   90.00
#
_symmetry.space_group_name_H-M   'P 1'
#
loop_
_entity.id
_entity.type
_entity.pdbx_description
1 polymer ?
#
loop_
_entity_poly.entity_id
_entity_poly.type
_entity_poly.pdbx_seq_one_letter_code
_entity_poly.pdbx_strand_id
1 'polypeptide(L)'
;MDVSRLQDEVNQQRQALEELELKLSKISGKPEKSWYRSGLYTSYYVIAGLILGALAAWVALAFNVLGAWISFGDPFRLLRVYATFFGGASILDGTQDGIAILLALILHSATGAVVGAPIHVIFSRFVVGLNLQKRVLAGVGLGIVMWLVNFYGILSWLQPMVSGGQQIINEIPMWVAALTHICFTLTMLLLQPYWAFDPQRIQARSEYSQAVATDV
;
A
#
# COMPACT_ATOMS: atom_id res chain seq x y z
N MET A 1 -12.51 35.85 -21.72
CA MET A 1 -11.22 35.51 -21.11
C MET A 1 -10.61 34.45 -21.98
N ASP A 2 -9.46 34.72 -22.59
CA ASP A 2 -8.89 33.83 -23.62
C ASP A 2 -8.11 32.70 -22.93
N VAL A 3 -8.63 31.48 -23.04
CA VAL A 3 -8.07 30.30 -22.40
C VAL A 3 -6.66 29.98 -22.95
N SER A 4 -6.43 30.27 -24.24
CA SER A 4 -5.13 30.03 -24.88
C SER A 4 -4.05 30.94 -24.28
N ARG A 5 -4.38 32.21 -24.04
CA ARG A 5 -3.47 33.16 -23.44
C ARG A 5 -3.10 32.83 -22.00
N LEU A 6 -4.06 32.32 -21.22
CA LEU A 6 -3.79 31.82 -19.85
C LEU A 6 -2.92 30.58 -19.87
N GLN A 7 -3.09 29.72 -20.85
CA GLN A 7 -2.32 28.51 -21.01
C GLN A 7 -0.85 28.81 -21.34
N ASP A 8 -0.62 29.79 -22.20
CA ASP A 8 0.72 30.28 -22.55
C ASP A 8 1.42 30.95 -21.35
N GLU A 9 0.67 31.73 -20.57
CA GLU A 9 1.18 32.38 -19.36
C GLU A 9 1.56 31.36 -18.28
N VAL A 10 0.76 30.32 -18.09
CA VAL A 10 1.04 29.20 -17.19
C VAL A 10 2.28 28.42 -17.64
N ASN A 11 2.42 28.18 -18.95
CA ASN A 11 3.59 27.48 -19.49
C ASN A 11 4.88 28.30 -19.31
N GLN A 12 4.84 29.62 -19.53
CA GLN A 12 5.96 30.51 -19.28
C GLN A 12 6.37 30.54 -17.80
N GLN A 13 5.41 30.59 -16.89
CA GLN A 13 5.70 30.56 -15.45
C GLN A 13 6.30 29.22 -15.03
N ARG A 14 5.87 28.11 -15.60
CA ARG A 14 6.46 26.79 -15.35
C ARG A 14 7.94 26.72 -15.80
N GLN A 15 8.23 27.22 -17.01
CA GLN A 15 9.60 27.24 -17.52
C GLN A 15 10.52 28.12 -16.66
N ALA A 16 10.02 29.27 -16.22
CA ALA A 16 10.78 30.14 -15.33
C ALA A 16 11.03 29.51 -13.96
N LEU A 17 10.07 28.75 -13.43
CA LEU A 17 10.22 28.01 -12.18
C LEU A 17 11.26 26.92 -12.30
N GLU A 18 11.23 26.13 -13.37
CA GLU A 18 12.22 25.05 -13.63
C GLU A 18 13.65 25.62 -13.75
N GLU A 19 13.80 26.76 -14.41
CA GLU A 19 15.11 27.41 -14.52
C GLU A 19 15.65 27.91 -13.16
N LEU A 20 14.76 28.45 -12.32
CA LEU A 20 15.13 28.88 -10.96
C LEU A 20 15.47 27.68 -10.07
N GLU A 21 14.74 26.59 -10.16
CA GLU A 21 15.03 25.36 -9.42
C GLU A 21 16.38 24.74 -9.85
N LEU A 22 16.67 24.73 -11.15
CA LEU A 22 17.95 24.29 -11.68
C LEU A 22 19.12 25.17 -11.16
N LYS A 23 18.93 26.48 -11.12
CA LYS A 23 19.92 27.42 -10.55
C LYS A 23 20.10 27.16 -9.05
N LEU A 24 19.02 26.94 -8.33
CA LEU A 24 19.05 26.65 -6.89
C LEU A 24 19.76 25.33 -6.59
N SER A 25 19.49 24.29 -7.38
CA SER A 25 20.16 22.97 -7.23
C SER A 25 21.67 23.06 -7.44
N LYS A 26 22.09 23.83 -8.44
CA LYS A 26 23.50 24.08 -8.71
C LYS A 26 24.22 24.85 -7.57
N ILE A 27 23.51 25.79 -6.95
CA ILE A 27 24.09 26.61 -5.84
C ILE A 27 24.07 25.80 -4.54
N SER A 28 23.02 25.02 -4.28
CA SER A 28 22.86 24.30 -3.02
C SER A 28 23.64 22.99 -2.94
N GLY A 29 24.18 22.50 -4.05
CA GLY A 29 24.85 21.18 -4.14
C GLY A 29 23.94 19.98 -3.77
N LYS A 30 22.65 20.24 -3.57
CA LYS A 30 21.65 19.19 -3.27
C LYS A 30 21.03 18.72 -4.58
N PRO A 31 20.90 17.39 -4.78
CA PRO A 31 20.15 16.88 -5.92
C PRO A 31 18.77 17.52 -5.92
N GLU A 32 18.32 17.93 -7.09
CA GLU A 32 17.02 18.53 -7.34
C GLU A 32 15.93 17.71 -6.63
N LYS A 33 15.40 18.26 -5.54
CA LYS A 33 14.19 17.72 -4.92
C LYS A 33 13.05 18.08 -5.84
N SER A 34 12.73 17.19 -6.75
CA SER A 34 11.62 17.42 -7.66
C SER A 34 10.37 17.83 -6.84
N TRP A 35 9.84 19.01 -7.11
CA TRP A 35 8.71 19.65 -6.43
C TRP A 35 7.44 18.76 -6.41
N TYR A 36 7.33 17.78 -7.31
CA TYR A 36 6.22 16.81 -7.33
C TYR A 36 6.31 15.75 -6.21
N ARG A 37 7.36 15.72 -5.41
CA ARG A 37 7.39 14.96 -4.15
C ARG A 37 6.68 15.72 -3.01
N SER A 38 6.36 17.00 -3.20
CA SER A 38 5.61 17.78 -2.24
C SER A 38 4.09 17.53 -2.40
N GLY A 39 3.38 17.55 -1.34
CA GLY A 39 1.97 17.30 -1.04
C GLY A 39 0.86 17.31 -2.13
N LEU A 40 1.07 17.90 -3.31
CA LEU A 40 0.09 17.97 -4.40
C LEU A 40 -0.37 16.59 -4.92
N TYR A 41 0.48 15.56 -4.80
CA TYR A 41 0.16 14.20 -5.25
C TYR A 41 -0.11 13.22 -4.12
N THR A 42 -0.33 13.71 -2.89
CA THR A 42 -0.65 12.83 -1.76
C THR A 42 -1.91 12.00 -2.04
N SER A 43 -2.93 12.58 -2.67
CA SER A 43 -4.14 11.86 -3.07
C SER A 43 -3.85 10.72 -4.05
N TYR A 44 -2.96 10.94 -5.04
CA TYR A 44 -2.52 9.88 -5.93
C TYR A 44 -1.86 8.72 -5.16
N TYR A 45 -0.92 9.02 -4.26
CA TYR A 45 -0.25 7.99 -3.48
C TYR A 45 -1.18 7.29 -2.50
N VAL A 46 -2.20 7.98 -1.98
CA VAL A 46 -3.24 7.35 -1.16
C VAL A 46 -4.05 6.37 -2.00
N ILE A 47 -4.56 6.78 -3.17
CA ILE A 47 -5.37 5.91 -4.04
C ILE A 47 -4.53 4.73 -4.56
N ALA A 48 -3.31 4.98 -5.02
CA ALA A 48 -2.38 3.94 -5.43
C ALA A 48 -2.10 2.96 -4.28
N GLY A 49 -1.92 3.47 -3.06
CA GLY A 49 -1.70 2.69 -1.86
C GLY A 49 -2.90 1.82 -1.48
N LEU A 50 -4.14 2.29 -1.67
CA LEU A 50 -5.35 1.46 -1.50
C LEU A 50 -5.33 0.24 -2.44
N ILE A 51 -5.02 0.46 -3.72
CA ILE A 51 -4.99 -0.62 -4.72
C ILE A 51 -3.84 -1.58 -4.45
N LEU A 52 -2.63 -1.06 -4.27
CA LEU A 52 -1.44 -1.86 -3.99
C LEU A 52 -1.56 -2.63 -2.68
N GLY A 53 -2.17 -2.02 -1.67
CA GLY A 53 -2.43 -2.65 -0.38
C GLY A 53 -3.41 -3.82 -0.50
N ALA A 54 -4.47 -3.69 -1.29
CA ALA A 54 -5.37 -4.80 -1.58
C ALA A 54 -4.64 -5.95 -2.29
N LEU A 55 -3.80 -5.65 -3.30
CA LEU A 55 -2.99 -6.66 -4.01
C LEU A 55 -1.97 -7.33 -3.08
N ALA A 56 -1.26 -6.55 -2.27
CA ALA A 56 -0.29 -7.08 -1.30
C ALA A 56 -0.96 -7.94 -0.23
N ALA A 57 -2.19 -7.61 0.17
CA ALA A 57 -2.98 -8.42 1.08
C ALA A 57 -3.27 -9.82 0.51
N TRP A 58 -3.51 -9.97 -0.78
CA TRP A 58 -3.72 -11.28 -1.39
C TRP A 58 -2.46 -12.15 -1.33
N VAL A 59 -1.29 -11.56 -1.56
CA VAL A 59 0.00 -12.28 -1.41
C VAL A 59 0.22 -12.69 0.05
N ALA A 60 -0.06 -11.77 0.98
CA ALA A 60 0.02 -12.04 2.41
C ALA A 60 -1.00 -13.10 2.87
N LEU A 61 -2.20 -13.12 2.27
CA LEU A 61 -3.20 -14.15 2.55
C LEU A 61 -2.77 -15.55 2.06
N ALA A 62 -2.14 -15.62 0.88
CA ALA A 62 -1.55 -16.87 0.41
C ALA A 62 -0.47 -17.39 1.38
N PHE A 63 0.34 -16.49 1.96
CA PHE A 63 1.28 -16.84 3.02
C PHE A 63 0.57 -17.34 4.29
N ASN A 64 -0.57 -16.75 4.67
CA ASN A 64 -1.39 -17.25 5.80
C ASN A 64 -1.93 -18.66 5.55
N VAL A 65 -2.39 -18.96 4.34
CA VAL A 65 -2.84 -20.32 3.97
C VAL A 65 -1.71 -21.34 4.13
N LEU A 66 -0.50 -20.98 3.67
CA LEU A 66 0.68 -21.82 3.86
C LEU A 66 1.05 -21.97 5.34
N GLY A 67 1.03 -20.88 6.11
CA GLY A 67 1.29 -20.89 7.54
C GLY A 67 0.27 -21.73 8.33
N ALA A 68 -1.01 -21.67 7.93
CA ALA A 68 -2.07 -22.51 8.48
C ALA A 68 -1.84 -23.99 8.21
N TRP A 69 -1.47 -24.31 6.98
CA TRP A 69 -1.14 -25.69 6.61
C TRP A 69 0.03 -26.24 7.41
N ILE A 70 1.11 -25.47 7.55
CA ILE A 70 2.30 -25.88 8.33
C ILE A 70 1.97 -26.04 9.83
N SER A 71 1.18 -25.10 10.40
CA SER A 71 0.93 -25.08 11.85
C SER A 71 -0.17 -26.05 12.30
N PHE A 72 -1.16 -26.29 11.44
CA PHE A 72 -2.39 -27.01 11.82
C PHE A 72 -2.72 -28.19 10.90
N GLY A 73 -2.03 -28.36 9.77
CA GLY A 73 -2.41 -29.31 8.73
C GLY A 73 -3.70 -28.96 7.98
N ASP A 74 -4.28 -27.78 8.24
CA ASP A 74 -5.51 -27.28 7.68
C ASP A 74 -5.30 -25.90 7.04
N PRO A 75 -5.26 -25.80 5.69
CA PRO A 75 -4.96 -24.54 4.99
C PRO A 75 -6.02 -23.46 5.21
N PHE A 76 -7.26 -23.85 5.54
CA PHE A 76 -8.38 -22.90 5.72
C PHE A 76 -8.56 -22.44 7.17
N ARG A 77 -7.84 -23.01 8.11
CA ARG A 77 -7.96 -22.68 9.55
C ARG A 77 -7.87 -21.19 9.81
N LEU A 78 -6.83 -20.52 9.28
CA LEU A 78 -6.66 -19.08 9.52
C LEU A 78 -7.71 -18.22 8.79
N LEU A 79 -8.28 -18.69 7.69
CA LEU A 79 -9.40 -17.98 7.03
C LEU A 79 -10.64 -18.01 7.92
N ARG A 80 -10.95 -19.14 8.55
CA ARG A 80 -12.03 -19.22 9.56
C ARG A 80 -11.75 -18.30 10.75
N VAL A 81 -10.50 -18.26 11.21
CA VAL A 81 -10.10 -17.34 12.29
C VAL A 81 -10.34 -15.88 11.92
N TYR A 82 -10.02 -15.45 10.70
CA TYR A 82 -10.33 -14.08 10.24
C TYR A 82 -11.85 -13.84 10.18
N ALA A 83 -12.60 -14.82 9.71
CA ALA A 83 -14.06 -14.70 9.61
C ALA A 83 -14.74 -14.56 10.99
N THR A 84 -14.09 -14.96 12.09
CA THR A 84 -14.60 -14.75 13.46
C THR A 84 -14.81 -13.27 13.80
N PHE A 85 -14.16 -12.36 13.05
CA PHE A 85 -14.39 -10.94 13.21
C PHE A 85 -15.83 -10.53 12.99
N PHE A 86 -16.54 -11.22 12.06
CA PHE A 86 -17.95 -10.96 11.76
C PHE A 86 -18.90 -11.95 12.44
N GLY A 87 -18.55 -13.24 12.43
CA GLY A 87 -19.44 -14.31 12.86
C GLY A 87 -19.13 -14.89 14.25
N GLY A 88 -18.13 -14.36 14.95
CA GLY A 88 -17.72 -14.88 16.25
C GLY A 88 -17.14 -16.29 16.19
N ALA A 89 -17.01 -16.94 17.36
CA ALA A 89 -16.36 -18.24 17.48
C ALA A 89 -17.07 -19.40 16.77
N SER A 90 -18.37 -19.26 16.46
CA SER A 90 -19.14 -20.33 15.80
C SER A 90 -18.63 -20.69 14.40
N ILE A 91 -17.94 -19.77 13.71
CA ILE A 91 -17.36 -20.03 12.37
C ILE A 91 -16.18 -21.01 12.41
N LEU A 92 -15.57 -21.22 13.57
CA LEU A 92 -14.39 -22.10 13.69
C LEU A 92 -14.69 -23.59 13.51
N ASP A 93 -15.97 -24.02 13.60
CA ASP A 93 -16.37 -25.42 13.49
C ASP A 93 -16.23 -26.01 12.07
N GLY A 94 -15.99 -25.18 11.07
CA GLY A 94 -15.80 -25.58 9.68
C GLY A 94 -17.08 -25.91 8.91
N THR A 95 -18.27 -25.77 9.52
CA THR A 95 -19.55 -26.08 8.85
C THR A 95 -19.90 -25.05 7.77
N GLN A 96 -19.28 -23.88 7.79
CA GLN A 96 -19.54 -22.75 6.90
C GLN A 96 -18.28 -22.27 6.16
N ASP A 97 -17.41 -23.15 5.73
CA ASP A 97 -16.12 -22.81 5.11
C ASP A 97 -16.26 -21.86 3.93
N GLY A 98 -17.25 -22.02 3.06
CA GLY A 98 -17.47 -21.10 1.93
C GLY A 98 -17.73 -19.66 2.36
N ILE A 99 -18.54 -19.46 3.38
CA ILE A 99 -18.82 -18.14 3.95
C ILE A 99 -17.58 -17.61 4.67
N ALA A 100 -16.89 -18.45 5.44
CA ALA A 100 -15.68 -18.08 6.15
C ALA A 100 -14.59 -17.59 5.20
N ILE A 101 -14.35 -18.29 4.10
CA ILE A 101 -13.39 -17.90 3.07
C ILE A 101 -13.78 -16.54 2.46
N LEU A 102 -15.04 -16.35 2.08
CA LEU A 102 -15.52 -15.09 1.51
C LEU A 102 -15.32 -13.91 2.47
N LEU A 103 -15.72 -14.07 3.73
CA LEU A 103 -15.57 -13.03 4.77
C LEU A 103 -14.09 -12.72 5.04
N ALA A 104 -13.24 -13.74 5.10
CA ALA A 104 -11.81 -13.55 5.25
C ALA A 104 -11.19 -12.78 4.08
N LEU A 105 -11.56 -13.11 2.84
CA LEU A 105 -11.09 -12.41 1.63
C LEU A 105 -11.52 -10.94 1.66
N ILE A 106 -12.77 -10.65 1.99
CA ILE A 106 -13.29 -9.28 2.08
C ILE A 106 -12.55 -8.50 3.16
N LEU A 107 -12.47 -9.05 4.39
CA LEU A 107 -11.82 -8.40 5.51
C LEU A 107 -10.34 -8.12 5.22
N HIS A 108 -9.64 -9.12 4.70
CA HIS A 108 -8.21 -9.03 4.44
C HIS A 108 -7.90 -8.01 3.33
N SER A 109 -8.70 -8.03 2.25
CA SER A 109 -8.58 -7.04 1.15
C SER A 109 -8.88 -5.62 1.62
N ALA A 110 -9.95 -5.43 2.38
CA ALA A 110 -10.33 -4.11 2.90
C ALA A 110 -9.27 -3.57 3.88
N THR A 111 -8.82 -4.41 4.82
CA THR A 111 -7.75 -4.03 5.78
C THR A 111 -6.46 -3.71 5.04
N GLY A 112 -6.07 -4.56 4.09
CA GLY A 112 -4.87 -4.35 3.28
C GLY A 112 -4.93 -3.05 2.47
N ALA A 113 -6.09 -2.73 1.87
CA ALA A 113 -6.29 -1.46 1.19
C ALA A 113 -6.10 -0.28 2.15
N VAL A 114 -6.83 -0.26 3.26
CA VAL A 114 -6.77 0.85 4.24
C VAL A 114 -5.36 1.06 4.78
N VAL A 115 -4.66 -0.02 5.15
CA VAL A 115 -3.30 0.05 5.69
C VAL A 115 -2.27 0.33 4.59
N GLY A 116 -2.51 -0.13 3.37
CA GLY A 116 -1.65 0.10 2.22
C GLY A 116 -1.50 1.58 1.86
N ALA A 117 -2.55 2.39 2.07
CA ALA A 117 -2.50 3.82 1.77
C ALA A 117 -1.39 4.56 2.53
N PRO A 118 -1.34 4.56 3.88
CA PRO A 118 -0.25 5.21 4.62
C PRO A 118 1.11 4.57 4.35
N ILE A 119 1.19 3.24 4.17
CA ILE A 119 2.44 2.54 3.85
C ILE A 119 3.00 3.03 2.52
N HIS A 120 2.17 3.16 1.49
CA HIS A 120 2.62 3.63 0.18
C HIS A 120 3.09 5.10 0.22
N VAL A 121 2.41 5.95 0.97
CA VAL A 121 2.85 7.33 1.21
C VAL A 121 4.22 7.36 1.92
N ILE A 122 4.41 6.53 2.96
CA ILE A 122 5.70 6.42 3.68
C ILE A 122 6.79 5.94 2.72
N PHE A 123 6.55 4.89 1.93
CA PHE A 123 7.53 4.39 0.97
C PHE A 123 7.89 5.44 -0.07
N SER A 124 6.91 6.13 -0.63
CA SER A 124 7.14 7.14 -1.67
C SER A 124 7.90 8.36 -1.15
N ARG A 125 7.73 8.73 0.12
CA ARG A 125 8.38 9.91 0.69
C ARG A 125 9.75 9.63 1.30
N PHE A 126 9.93 8.49 1.95
CA PHE A 126 11.10 8.24 2.80
C PHE A 126 11.98 7.09 2.34
N VAL A 127 11.43 6.12 1.58
CA VAL A 127 12.13 4.86 1.28
C VAL A 127 12.67 4.81 -0.15
N VAL A 128 11.99 5.44 -1.11
CA VAL A 128 12.36 5.38 -2.55
C VAL A 128 13.81 5.82 -2.82
N GLY A 129 14.32 6.82 -2.10
CA GLY A 129 15.69 7.34 -2.27
C GLY A 129 16.79 6.49 -1.63
N LEU A 130 16.45 5.41 -0.93
CA LEU A 130 17.41 4.56 -0.24
C LEU A 130 17.95 3.48 -1.18
N ASN A 131 19.15 2.93 -0.86
CA ASN A 131 19.65 1.73 -1.54
C ASN A 131 18.80 0.49 -1.19
N LEU A 132 18.92 -0.59 -1.98
CA LEU A 132 18.07 -1.77 -1.85
C LEU A 132 18.09 -2.37 -0.43
N GLN A 133 19.26 -2.50 0.19
CA GLN A 133 19.37 -3.07 1.55
C GLN A 133 18.58 -2.25 2.57
N LYS A 134 18.72 -0.92 2.55
CA LYS A 134 17.98 -0.02 3.46
C LYS A 134 16.49 -0.02 3.16
N ARG A 135 16.09 -0.16 1.89
CA ARG A 135 14.68 -0.28 1.50
C ARG A 135 14.06 -1.57 2.05
N VAL A 136 14.75 -2.70 1.90
CA VAL A 136 14.29 -3.99 2.44
C VAL A 136 14.21 -3.93 3.96
N LEU A 137 15.25 -3.40 4.63
CA LEU A 137 15.24 -3.25 6.09
C LEU A 137 14.10 -2.34 6.58
N ALA A 138 13.83 -1.24 5.88
CA ALA A 138 12.69 -0.37 6.17
C ALA A 138 11.35 -1.10 5.98
N GLY A 139 11.21 -1.92 4.93
CA GLY A 139 10.04 -2.75 4.69
C GLY A 139 9.81 -3.75 5.81
N VAL A 140 10.86 -4.47 6.23
CA VAL A 140 10.79 -5.43 7.36
C VAL A 140 10.41 -4.70 8.65
N GLY A 141 11.10 -3.60 8.97
CA GLY A 141 10.81 -2.81 10.18
C GLY A 141 9.37 -2.30 10.20
N LEU A 142 8.89 -1.79 9.07
CA LEU A 142 7.53 -1.30 8.95
C LEU A 142 6.49 -2.44 9.06
N GLY A 143 6.81 -3.64 8.54
CA GLY A 143 5.98 -4.82 8.70
C GLY A 143 5.83 -5.24 10.17
N ILE A 144 6.92 -5.21 10.95
CA ILE A 144 6.88 -5.49 12.39
C ILE A 144 6.05 -4.44 13.12
N VAL A 145 6.25 -3.15 12.84
CA VAL A 145 5.46 -2.08 13.45
C VAL A 145 3.99 -2.24 13.13
N MET A 146 3.66 -2.52 11.86
CA MET A 146 2.29 -2.75 11.41
C MET A 146 1.64 -3.94 12.13
N TRP A 147 2.39 -5.05 12.30
CA TRP A 147 1.92 -6.20 13.07
C TRP A 147 1.58 -5.81 14.52
N LEU A 148 2.50 -5.12 15.20
CA LEU A 148 2.28 -4.69 16.58
C LEU A 148 1.06 -3.76 16.71
N VAL A 149 0.94 -2.79 15.81
CA VAL A 149 -0.21 -1.85 15.79
C VAL A 149 -1.52 -2.59 15.51
N ASN A 150 -1.54 -3.49 14.54
CA ASN A 150 -2.77 -4.22 14.22
C ASN A 150 -3.19 -5.18 15.33
N PHE A 151 -2.28 -5.98 15.86
CA PHE A 151 -2.61 -7.02 16.83
C PHE A 151 -2.86 -6.42 18.22
N TYR A 152 -1.94 -5.61 18.70
CA TYR A 152 -1.99 -5.11 20.09
C TYR A 152 -2.63 -3.71 20.20
N GLY A 153 -2.54 -2.92 19.14
CA GLY A 153 -3.16 -1.60 19.08
C GLY A 153 -4.63 -1.60 18.67
N ILE A 154 -5.00 -2.41 17.65
CA ILE A 154 -6.35 -2.36 17.06
C ILE A 154 -7.17 -3.59 17.43
N LEU A 155 -6.74 -4.78 17.07
CA LEU A 155 -7.53 -6.01 17.22
C LEU A 155 -7.82 -6.35 18.69
N SER A 156 -6.93 -5.97 19.61
CA SER A 156 -7.05 -6.24 21.05
C SER A 156 -8.34 -5.67 21.68
N TRP A 157 -8.87 -4.60 21.14
CA TRP A 157 -10.13 -3.99 21.60
C TRP A 157 -11.23 -4.03 20.54
N LEU A 158 -10.88 -3.91 19.26
CA LEU A 158 -11.87 -3.85 18.18
C LEU A 158 -12.60 -5.17 18.00
N GLN A 159 -11.88 -6.31 17.98
CA GLN A 159 -12.52 -7.60 17.81
C GLN A 159 -13.47 -7.95 18.97
N PRO A 160 -13.10 -7.79 20.27
CA PRO A 160 -14.04 -7.96 21.36
C PRO A 160 -15.29 -7.09 21.26
N MET A 161 -15.14 -5.86 20.79
CA MET A 161 -16.26 -4.92 20.64
C MET A 161 -17.22 -5.35 19.52
N VAL A 162 -16.72 -5.97 18.43
CA VAL A 162 -17.52 -6.36 17.27
C VAL A 162 -18.13 -7.77 17.45
N SER A 163 -17.33 -8.74 17.88
CA SER A 163 -17.72 -10.17 17.89
C SER A 163 -17.66 -10.85 19.27
N GLY A 164 -17.33 -10.12 20.32
CA GLY A 164 -17.32 -10.61 21.71
C GLY A 164 -16.13 -11.50 22.08
N GLY A 165 -15.08 -11.58 21.22
CA GLY A 165 -13.92 -12.43 21.50
C GLY A 165 -12.63 -11.90 20.89
N GLN A 166 -11.50 -12.60 21.11
CA GLN A 166 -10.17 -12.26 20.61
C GLN A 166 -9.56 -13.41 19.80
N GLN A 167 -10.37 -14.09 18.99
CA GLN A 167 -9.96 -15.30 18.28
C GLN A 167 -8.77 -15.05 17.34
N ILE A 168 -8.73 -13.90 16.65
CA ILE A 168 -7.64 -13.55 15.74
C ILE A 168 -6.31 -13.49 16.49
N ILE A 169 -6.28 -12.85 17.65
CA ILE A 169 -5.06 -12.73 18.45
C ILE A 169 -4.65 -14.07 19.06
N ASN A 170 -5.62 -14.84 19.55
CA ASN A 170 -5.36 -16.05 20.33
C ASN A 170 -5.05 -17.26 19.44
N GLU A 171 -5.66 -17.34 18.25
CA GLU A 171 -5.59 -18.51 17.37
C GLU A 171 -4.50 -18.42 16.30
N ILE A 172 -4.06 -17.21 15.91
CA ILE A 172 -3.03 -17.07 14.89
C ILE A 172 -1.65 -17.20 15.53
N PRO A 173 -0.82 -18.16 15.07
CA PRO A 173 0.55 -18.29 15.56
C PRO A 173 1.32 -16.98 15.36
N MET A 174 1.99 -16.50 16.39
CA MET A 174 2.67 -15.21 16.42
C MET A 174 3.65 -15.01 15.25
N TRP A 175 4.38 -16.09 14.90
CA TRP A 175 5.34 -16.07 13.80
C TRP A 175 4.63 -15.94 12.44
N VAL A 176 3.48 -16.58 12.25
CA VAL A 176 2.66 -16.43 11.02
C VAL A 176 2.18 -15.01 10.92
N ALA A 177 1.62 -14.44 11.99
CA ALA A 177 1.15 -13.06 12.02
C ALA A 177 2.26 -12.07 11.66
N ALA A 178 3.43 -12.15 12.32
CA ALA A 178 4.55 -11.25 12.07
C ALA A 178 5.08 -11.37 10.64
N LEU A 179 5.32 -12.59 10.14
CA LEU A 179 5.83 -12.82 8.79
C LEU A 179 4.82 -12.41 7.71
N THR A 180 3.52 -12.57 7.95
CA THR A 180 2.47 -12.08 7.04
C THR A 180 2.55 -10.56 6.84
N HIS A 181 2.74 -9.81 7.91
CA HIS A 181 2.86 -8.35 7.82
C HIS A 181 4.17 -7.92 7.14
N ILE A 182 5.26 -8.65 7.38
CA ILE A 182 6.53 -8.45 6.66
C ILE A 182 6.34 -8.77 5.16
N CYS A 183 5.69 -9.88 4.83
CA CYS A 183 5.38 -10.28 3.46
C CYS A 183 4.54 -9.18 2.76
N PHE A 184 3.53 -8.65 3.43
CA PHE A 184 2.70 -7.55 2.94
C PHE A 184 3.54 -6.31 2.60
N THR A 185 4.36 -5.82 3.53
CA THR A 185 5.16 -4.61 3.32
C THR A 185 6.24 -4.80 2.27
N LEU A 186 6.88 -5.98 2.19
CA LEU A 186 7.83 -6.29 1.15
C LEU A 186 7.16 -6.39 -0.23
N THR A 187 5.96 -6.94 -0.32
CA THR A 187 5.17 -6.95 -1.56
C THR A 187 4.82 -5.52 -1.99
N MET A 188 4.38 -4.67 -1.06
CA MET A 188 4.16 -3.24 -1.33
C MET A 188 5.42 -2.55 -1.86
N LEU A 189 6.59 -2.87 -1.27
CA LEU A 189 7.88 -2.33 -1.69
C LEU A 189 8.26 -2.77 -3.11
N LEU A 190 8.00 -4.03 -3.47
CA LEU A 190 8.27 -4.58 -4.80
C LEU A 190 7.35 -3.97 -5.87
N LEU A 191 6.10 -3.72 -5.53
CA LEU A 191 5.13 -3.14 -6.45
C LEU A 191 5.24 -1.62 -6.60
N GLN A 192 5.85 -0.95 -5.63
CA GLN A 192 5.95 0.51 -5.56
C GLN A 192 6.55 1.16 -6.83
N PRO A 193 7.59 0.64 -7.52
CA PRO A 193 8.15 1.27 -8.71
C PRO A 193 7.17 1.34 -9.89
N TYR A 194 6.23 0.41 -9.98
CA TYR A 194 5.23 0.37 -11.07
C TYR A 194 4.15 1.44 -10.91
N TRP A 195 4.00 1.98 -9.71
CA TRP A 195 3.03 3.00 -9.35
C TRP A 195 3.69 4.30 -8.87
N ALA A 196 4.97 4.48 -9.20
CA ALA A 196 5.64 5.75 -9.00
C ALA A 196 5.06 6.78 -9.98
N PHE A 197 4.63 7.93 -9.48
CA PHE A 197 4.18 9.02 -10.32
C PHE A 197 5.38 9.60 -11.09
N ASP A 198 5.30 9.55 -12.42
CA ASP A 198 6.32 10.10 -13.32
C ASP A 198 5.66 11.13 -14.25
N PRO A 199 5.78 12.42 -13.93
CA PRO A 199 5.19 13.49 -14.75
C PRO A 199 5.73 13.52 -16.18
N GLN A 200 7.00 13.17 -16.39
CA GLN A 200 7.62 13.19 -17.72
C GLN A 200 7.00 12.14 -18.65
N ARG A 201 6.67 10.95 -18.10
CA ARG A 201 5.94 9.93 -18.87
C ARG A 201 4.55 10.38 -19.27
N ILE A 202 3.87 11.14 -18.42
CA ILE A 202 2.52 11.65 -18.71
C ILE A 202 2.59 12.72 -19.81
N GLN A 203 3.56 13.63 -19.74
CA GLN A 203 3.77 14.64 -20.78
C GLN A 203 4.14 14.02 -22.13
N ALA A 204 5.12 13.12 -22.17
CA ALA A 204 5.50 12.42 -23.38
C ALA A 204 4.32 11.64 -24.01
N ARG A 205 3.45 11.03 -23.19
CA ARG A 205 2.26 10.34 -23.68
C ARG A 205 1.21 11.30 -24.23
N SER A 206 1.04 12.48 -23.61
CA SER A 206 0.12 13.51 -24.10
C SER A 206 0.58 14.11 -25.42
N GLU A 207 1.86 14.39 -25.57
CA GLU A 207 2.49 14.89 -26.80
C GLU A 207 2.37 13.87 -27.93
N TYR A 208 2.64 12.60 -27.66
CA TYR A 208 2.46 11.52 -28.63
C TYR A 208 0.99 11.39 -29.08
N SER A 209 0.04 11.45 -28.14
CA SER A 209 -1.39 11.38 -28.46
C SER A 209 -1.86 12.57 -29.30
N GLN A 210 -1.32 13.77 -29.05
CA GLN A 210 -1.62 14.96 -29.84
C GLN A 210 -1.00 14.88 -31.25
N ALA A 211 0.23 14.40 -31.38
CA ALA A 211 0.88 14.22 -32.66
C ALA A 211 0.11 13.22 -33.56
N VAL A 212 -0.33 12.09 -32.98
CA VAL A 212 -1.13 11.09 -33.71
C VAL A 212 -2.49 11.63 -34.12
N ALA A 213 -3.11 12.52 -33.31
CA ALA A 213 -4.42 13.12 -33.62
C ALA A 213 -4.33 14.21 -34.71
N THR A 214 -3.15 14.80 -34.94
CA THR A 214 -2.92 15.81 -36.00
C THR A 214 -2.55 15.20 -37.33
N ASP A 215 -2.15 13.94 -37.37
CA ASP A 215 -1.77 13.20 -38.59
C ASP A 215 -2.97 12.45 -39.24
N VAL A 216 -4.17 12.58 -38.71
CA VAL A 216 -5.43 12.02 -39.23
C VAL A 216 -6.35 13.14 -39.70
#